data_b9f648d9d15e2daa2bf9070b67f91b38
#
_entry.id   b9f648d9d15e2daa2bf9070b67f91b38
#
_cell.length_a   1.000
_cell.length_b   1.000
_cell.length_c   1.000
_cell.angle_alpha   90.00
_cell.angle_beta   90.00
_cell.angle_gamma   90.00
#
_symmetry.space_group_name_H-M   'P 1'
#
loop_
_entity.id
_entity.type
_entity.pdbx_description
1 polymer ?
#
loop_
_entity_poly.entity_id
_entity_poly.type
_entity_poly.pdbx_seq_one_letter_code
_entity_poly.pdbx_strand_id
1 'polypeptide(L)'
;MSPPWWRRSTHVVLAVAVIVLVAVVVAVAAVMTSGGDTSSAQGAAGRPRASASPAVVPVSDSAPVPTAAGMTAALAAPVADPNLGNLTGRITDAKTGTQLWEQRSTLPMLPASTNKTLTAGAALLTLDRDARLTTTVVAADQNSQPGVVVLVGGGDPVLSAAPPGQETWYRGAARISDLADQVRQSGITVTRVQVDNSLFSGPDFAPGWDPADIFGGDIAPIQAVMVDAGRTQPTTDESRRSTTPALDAGRALAAALRVDPATVSFASSPPTGQQLASVQSAPLIERLRQMMLASDNVMAETIGREVAKATGRPQSFAGAVDAVTGKLASSGVDMTGASLVDSSGLSVLDRLTAKNLDEVVGAAAGPNLPAMRPLLDLLPIAGGSGTLSDRFLAGDARTSSAGWLRAKTGSLTAINSLAGVVTDASGRVLTFAFISNDAGPTGRLAIDALAGVLRTCGCGG
;
A
#
# COMPACT_ATOMS: atom_id res chain seq x y z
N MET A 1 30.48 68.93 11.66
CA MET A 1 29.86 67.88 10.84
C MET A 1 30.89 66.80 10.58
N SER A 2 30.89 65.75 11.36
CA SER A 2 31.82 64.62 11.23
C SER A 2 31.16 63.50 10.41
N PRO A 3 31.85 62.85 9.46
CA PRO A 3 31.26 61.75 8.70
C PRO A 3 31.21 60.49 9.52
N PRO A 4 30.22 59.60 9.33
CA PRO A 4 30.00 58.44 10.15
C PRO A 4 31.00 57.33 9.82
N TRP A 5 31.63 56.83 10.89
CA TRP A 5 32.70 55.79 10.96
C TRP A 5 32.29 54.40 10.47
N TRP A 6 31.03 54.10 10.28
CA TRP A 6 30.48 52.79 9.86
C TRP A 6 30.64 52.50 8.37
N ARG A 7 30.95 53.46 7.51
CA ARG A 7 31.27 53.19 6.10
C ARG A 7 32.65 52.55 5.85
N ARG A 8 33.56 52.58 6.84
CA ARG A 8 34.88 51.95 6.71
C ARG A 8 34.87 50.47 7.10
N SER A 9 33.96 50.02 7.93
CA SER A 9 33.86 48.60 8.33
C SER A 9 33.27 47.69 7.24
N THR A 10 32.34 48.19 6.41
CA THR A 10 31.76 47.39 5.32
C THR A 10 32.75 47.05 4.21
N HIS A 11 33.68 47.92 3.89
CA HIS A 11 34.72 47.62 2.91
C HIS A 11 35.76 46.65 3.42
N VAL A 12 36.09 46.67 4.71
CA VAL A 12 37.00 45.71 5.34
C VAL A 12 36.35 44.32 5.40
N VAL A 13 35.08 44.20 5.75
CA VAL A 13 34.34 42.92 5.78
C VAL A 13 34.22 42.33 4.36
N LEU A 14 33.93 43.16 3.34
CA LEU A 14 33.89 42.71 1.95
C LEU A 14 35.27 42.26 1.44
N ALA A 15 36.34 42.99 1.78
CA ALA A 15 37.70 42.60 1.42
C ALA A 15 38.13 41.28 2.06
N VAL A 16 37.81 41.06 3.34
CA VAL A 16 38.08 39.77 4.02
C VAL A 16 37.27 38.63 3.42
N ALA A 17 35.98 38.85 3.08
CA ALA A 17 35.16 37.85 2.46
C ALA A 17 35.68 37.43 1.07
N VAL A 18 36.16 38.39 0.25
CA VAL A 18 36.75 38.11 -1.05
C VAL A 18 38.06 37.34 -0.91
N ILE A 19 38.91 37.69 0.07
CA ILE A 19 40.19 36.99 0.32
C ILE A 19 39.93 35.53 0.77
N VAL A 20 38.93 35.29 1.60
CA VAL A 20 38.54 33.94 2.01
C VAL A 20 38.00 33.14 0.84
N LEU A 21 37.20 33.76 -0.01
CA LEU A 21 36.64 33.09 -1.21
C LEU A 21 37.77 32.72 -2.21
N VAL A 22 38.73 33.62 -2.43
CA VAL A 22 39.88 33.35 -3.29
C VAL A 22 40.76 32.25 -2.71
N ALA A 23 40.99 32.23 -1.39
CA ALA A 23 41.77 31.18 -0.73
C ALA A 23 41.09 29.80 -0.84
N VAL A 24 39.76 29.74 -0.74
CA VAL A 24 38.99 28.49 -0.94
C VAL A 24 39.09 28.02 -2.40
N VAL A 25 38.93 28.93 -3.36
CA VAL A 25 39.04 28.56 -4.80
C VAL A 25 40.43 28.08 -5.15
N VAL A 26 41.49 28.70 -4.61
CA VAL A 26 42.90 28.28 -4.81
C VAL A 26 43.15 26.92 -4.16
N ALA A 27 42.59 26.66 -2.96
CA ALA A 27 42.74 25.37 -2.30
C ALA A 27 42.02 24.25 -3.08
N VAL A 28 40.82 24.51 -3.60
CA VAL A 28 40.08 23.55 -4.44
C VAL A 28 40.81 23.29 -5.77
N ALA A 29 41.38 24.32 -6.40
CA ALA A 29 42.16 24.16 -7.61
C ALA A 29 43.46 23.36 -7.37
N ALA A 30 44.14 23.59 -6.24
CA ALA A 30 45.35 22.85 -5.86
C ALA A 30 45.06 21.36 -5.58
N VAL A 31 43.89 21.02 -5.02
CA VAL A 31 43.44 19.63 -4.81
C VAL A 31 43.09 18.97 -6.16
N MET A 32 42.58 19.73 -7.13
CA MET A 32 42.25 19.19 -8.46
C MET A 32 43.46 19.03 -9.40
N THR A 33 44.57 19.72 -9.14
CA THR A 33 45.78 19.66 -9.97
C THR A 33 46.88 18.72 -9.46
N SER A 34 46.73 18.17 -8.25
CA SER A 34 47.69 17.21 -7.67
C SER A 34 47.39 15.74 -7.98
N GLY A 35 46.50 15.45 -8.92
CA GLY A 35 46.12 14.10 -9.33
C GLY A 35 46.65 13.64 -10.68
N GLY A 36 47.83 14.08 -11.11
CA GLY A 36 48.40 13.66 -12.38
C GLY A 36 49.85 13.12 -12.27
N ASP A 37 50.00 11.89 -11.77
CA ASP A 37 51.20 11.11 -11.98
C ASP A 37 50.84 9.80 -12.65
N THR A 38 51.26 9.71 -13.91
CA THR A 38 51.30 8.49 -14.70
C THR A 38 52.34 7.53 -14.13
N SER A 39 51.86 6.51 -13.40
CA SER A 39 52.67 5.35 -13.05
C SER A 39 52.15 4.12 -13.75
N SER A 40 53.04 3.55 -14.52
CA SER A 40 53.00 2.30 -15.26
C SER A 40 52.22 1.16 -14.61
N ALA A 41 51.42 0.50 -15.43
CA ALA A 41 50.72 -0.73 -15.13
C ALA A 41 51.65 -1.84 -14.63
N GLN A 42 51.72 -2.04 -13.33
CA GLN A 42 52.09 -3.32 -12.72
C GLN A 42 50.85 -3.91 -12.07
N GLY A 43 50.56 -5.19 -12.39
CA GLY A 43 49.35 -5.90 -12.05
C GLY A 43 48.98 -5.76 -10.59
N ALA A 44 47.95 -4.99 -10.32
CA ALA A 44 47.33 -4.96 -9.03
C ALA A 44 46.59 -6.30 -8.83
N ALA A 45 47.18 -7.17 -7.99
CA ALA A 45 46.45 -8.29 -7.40
C ALA A 45 45.14 -7.73 -6.86
N GLY A 46 44.04 -8.19 -7.43
CA GLY A 46 42.69 -7.70 -7.07
C GLY A 46 42.53 -7.77 -5.55
N ARG A 47 42.19 -6.63 -4.94
CA ARG A 47 41.74 -6.61 -3.53
C ARG A 47 40.68 -7.68 -3.41
N PRO A 48 40.74 -8.60 -2.41
CA PRO A 48 39.69 -9.56 -2.20
C PRO A 48 38.39 -8.78 -2.08
N ARG A 49 37.39 -9.11 -2.90
CA ARG A 49 36.05 -8.58 -2.78
C ARG A 49 35.60 -8.88 -1.34
N ALA A 50 35.28 -7.85 -0.57
CA ALA A 50 34.69 -8.02 0.74
C ALA A 50 33.43 -8.89 0.53
N SER A 51 33.50 -10.13 0.91
CA SER A 51 32.36 -11.02 0.98
C SER A 51 31.54 -10.51 2.16
N ALA A 52 30.46 -9.78 1.87
CA ALA A 52 29.47 -9.48 2.87
C ALA A 52 28.87 -10.81 3.31
N SER A 53 29.20 -11.22 4.54
CA SER A 53 28.48 -12.29 5.20
C SER A 53 27.09 -11.73 5.50
N PRO A 54 25.98 -12.24 4.89
CA PRO A 54 24.67 -11.72 5.17
C PRO A 54 24.40 -11.92 6.67
N ALA A 55 24.10 -10.84 7.39
CA ALA A 55 23.68 -10.89 8.80
C ALA A 55 22.30 -11.56 8.97
N VAL A 56 21.61 -11.89 7.89
CA VAL A 56 20.32 -12.59 7.88
C VAL A 56 20.62 -14.09 7.90
N VAL A 57 20.50 -14.69 9.07
CA VAL A 57 20.56 -16.14 9.23
C VAL A 57 19.19 -16.71 8.85
N PRO A 58 19.10 -17.69 7.94
CA PRO A 58 17.84 -18.38 7.67
C PRO A 58 17.23 -18.94 8.96
N VAL A 59 15.91 -18.89 9.08
CA VAL A 59 15.21 -19.53 10.19
C VAL A 59 15.60 -21.01 10.23
N SER A 60 16.06 -21.46 11.39
CA SER A 60 16.50 -22.85 11.55
C SER A 60 15.33 -23.81 11.44
N ASP A 61 15.48 -24.83 10.60
CA ASP A 61 14.51 -25.92 10.51
C ASP A 61 14.35 -26.71 11.83
N SER A 62 15.35 -26.67 12.70
CA SER A 62 15.39 -27.29 14.01
C SER A 62 14.94 -26.39 15.16
N ALA A 63 14.46 -25.16 14.87
CA ALA A 63 13.92 -24.29 15.92
C ALA A 63 12.78 -25.02 16.67
N PRO A 64 12.82 -25.03 18.01
CA PRO A 64 11.81 -25.73 18.81
C PRO A 64 10.41 -25.18 18.55
N VAL A 65 9.43 -26.07 18.49
CA VAL A 65 8.03 -25.68 18.34
C VAL A 65 7.46 -25.37 19.72
N PRO A 66 6.81 -24.19 19.91
CA PRO A 66 6.09 -23.92 21.14
C PRO A 66 5.03 -24.99 21.42
N THR A 67 4.86 -25.34 22.69
CA THR A 67 3.79 -26.27 23.09
C THR A 67 2.45 -25.53 23.22
N ALA A 68 1.33 -26.20 22.95
CA ALA A 68 0.00 -25.61 23.14
C ALA A 68 -0.24 -25.16 24.60
N ALA A 69 0.26 -25.93 25.57
CA ALA A 69 0.17 -25.56 26.97
C ALA A 69 1.00 -24.32 27.32
N GLY A 70 2.23 -24.22 26.82
CA GLY A 70 3.10 -23.06 27.00
C GLY A 70 2.49 -21.80 26.33
N MET A 71 1.95 -21.94 25.12
CA MET A 71 1.26 -20.84 24.42
C MET A 71 0.04 -20.36 25.21
N THR A 72 -0.78 -21.28 25.71
CA THR A 72 -1.95 -20.96 26.53
C THR A 72 -1.55 -20.22 27.81
N ALA A 73 -0.51 -20.67 28.48
CA ALA A 73 0.00 -20.03 29.71
C ALA A 73 0.54 -18.62 29.42
N ALA A 74 1.30 -18.44 28.34
CA ALA A 74 1.85 -17.14 27.95
C ALA A 74 0.76 -16.12 27.58
N LEU A 75 -0.33 -16.56 26.94
CA LEU A 75 -1.44 -15.71 26.52
C LEU A 75 -2.48 -15.46 27.62
N ALA A 76 -2.45 -16.19 28.74
CA ALA A 76 -3.48 -16.12 29.77
C ALA A 76 -3.74 -14.70 30.30
N ALA A 77 -2.68 -13.94 30.59
CA ALA A 77 -2.79 -12.58 31.10
C ALA A 77 -3.27 -11.59 30.01
N PRO A 78 -2.67 -11.51 28.80
CA PRO A 78 -3.15 -10.58 27.79
C PRO A 78 -4.55 -10.89 27.26
N VAL A 79 -4.98 -12.15 27.20
CA VAL A 79 -6.35 -12.53 26.79
C VAL A 79 -7.40 -12.06 27.80
N ALA A 80 -7.03 -11.89 29.06
CA ALA A 80 -7.92 -11.42 30.11
C ALA A 80 -8.15 -9.89 30.12
N ASP A 81 -7.50 -9.14 29.22
CA ASP A 81 -7.70 -7.67 29.13
C ASP A 81 -9.14 -7.36 28.67
N PRO A 82 -9.96 -6.66 29.50
CA PRO A 82 -11.34 -6.35 29.16
C PRO A 82 -11.49 -5.47 27.93
N ASN A 83 -10.43 -4.72 27.53
CA ASN A 83 -10.46 -3.88 26.33
C ASN A 83 -10.43 -4.69 25.03
N LEU A 84 -10.20 -5.98 25.09
CA LEU A 84 -10.33 -6.86 23.92
C LEU A 84 -11.81 -7.10 23.53
N GLY A 85 -12.76 -6.81 24.41
CA GLY A 85 -14.17 -7.03 24.13
C GLY A 85 -14.45 -8.48 23.69
N ASN A 86 -15.07 -8.63 22.53
CA ASN A 86 -15.26 -9.94 21.89
C ASN A 86 -14.03 -10.33 21.09
N LEU A 87 -13.15 -11.13 21.70
CA LEU A 87 -11.93 -11.61 21.05
C LEU A 87 -12.15 -12.97 20.37
N THR A 88 -11.65 -13.08 19.14
CA THR A 88 -11.37 -14.35 18.47
C THR A 88 -9.90 -14.40 18.04
N GLY A 89 -9.29 -15.58 18.00
CA GLY A 89 -7.89 -15.67 17.62
C GLY A 89 -7.46 -17.08 17.25
N ARG A 90 -6.38 -17.17 16.47
CA ARG A 90 -5.70 -18.42 16.12
C ARG A 90 -4.21 -18.17 15.96
N ILE A 91 -3.40 -19.12 16.39
CA ILE A 91 -1.95 -19.13 16.24
C ILE A 91 -1.54 -20.49 15.71
N THR A 92 -0.72 -20.49 14.66
CA THR A 92 -0.31 -21.71 13.96
C THR A 92 1.20 -21.70 13.74
N ASP A 93 1.83 -22.85 13.80
CA ASP A 93 3.20 -23.06 13.35
C ASP A 93 3.26 -22.95 11.83
N ALA A 94 3.96 -21.97 11.31
CA ALA A 94 4.04 -21.69 9.88
C ALA A 94 4.62 -22.86 9.04
N LYS A 95 5.51 -23.64 9.62
CA LYS A 95 6.18 -24.76 8.92
C LYS A 95 5.31 -26.01 8.82
N THR A 96 4.61 -26.35 9.91
CA THR A 96 3.86 -27.63 10.00
C THR A 96 2.37 -27.46 9.77
N GLY A 97 1.84 -26.22 9.87
CA GLY A 97 0.41 -25.96 9.88
C GLY A 97 -0.29 -26.37 11.19
N THR A 98 0.49 -26.78 12.21
CA THR A 98 -0.08 -27.22 13.49
C THR A 98 -0.64 -26.02 14.26
N GLN A 99 -1.91 -26.09 14.64
CA GLN A 99 -2.54 -25.10 15.52
C GLN A 99 -1.95 -25.19 16.92
N LEU A 100 -1.43 -24.08 17.44
CA LEU A 100 -0.80 -23.99 18.76
C LEU A 100 -1.74 -23.39 19.80
N TRP A 101 -2.65 -22.53 19.37
CA TRP A 101 -3.64 -21.89 20.22
C TRP A 101 -4.83 -21.41 19.40
N GLU A 102 -6.00 -21.41 20.01
CA GLU A 102 -7.18 -20.80 19.41
C GLU A 102 -8.18 -20.33 20.47
N GLN A 103 -8.97 -19.31 20.12
CA GLN A 103 -10.13 -18.84 20.87
C GLN A 103 -11.23 -18.48 19.91
N ARG A 104 -12.31 -19.29 19.89
CA ARG A 104 -13.47 -19.10 18.99
C ARG A 104 -13.08 -18.76 17.55
N SER A 105 -12.03 -19.41 17.05
CA SER A 105 -11.35 -19.07 15.79
C SER A 105 -12.25 -19.19 14.56
N THR A 106 -13.38 -19.89 14.66
CA THR A 106 -14.36 -20.10 13.58
C THR A 106 -15.58 -19.16 13.68
N LEU A 107 -15.65 -18.30 14.71
CA LEU A 107 -16.73 -17.30 14.82
C LEU A 107 -16.50 -16.15 13.84
N PRO A 108 -17.46 -15.88 12.93
CA PRO A 108 -17.37 -14.75 12.01
C PRO A 108 -17.46 -13.40 12.74
N MET A 109 -16.50 -12.51 12.52
CA MET A 109 -16.36 -11.21 13.14
C MET A 109 -16.09 -10.14 12.08
N LEU A 110 -16.23 -8.87 12.43
CA LEU A 110 -15.82 -7.74 11.60
C LEU A 110 -14.28 -7.71 11.50
N PRO A 111 -13.71 -7.92 10.30
CA PRO A 111 -12.26 -8.03 10.13
C PRO A 111 -11.58 -6.67 10.01
N ALA A 112 -12.30 -5.62 9.66
CA ALA A 112 -11.75 -4.36 9.20
C ALA A 112 -10.68 -4.60 8.10
N SER A 113 -9.68 -3.75 8.00
CA SER A 113 -8.67 -3.79 6.94
C SER A 113 -7.77 -5.03 6.91
N THR A 114 -7.89 -6.00 7.84
CA THR A 114 -7.22 -7.29 7.68
C THR A 114 -7.80 -8.09 6.50
N ASN A 115 -9.02 -7.77 6.02
CA ASN A 115 -9.57 -8.29 4.76
C ASN A 115 -8.62 -8.08 3.57
N LYS A 116 -7.81 -7.02 3.56
CA LYS A 116 -6.83 -6.75 2.48
C LYS A 116 -5.78 -7.87 2.30
N THR A 117 -5.57 -8.73 3.31
CA THR A 117 -4.71 -9.91 3.16
C THR A 117 -5.30 -10.91 2.17
N LEU A 118 -6.62 -11.06 2.16
CA LEU A 118 -7.33 -11.91 1.20
C LEU A 118 -7.20 -11.34 -0.22
N THR A 119 -7.47 -10.05 -0.38
CA THR A 119 -7.36 -9.34 -1.67
C THR A 119 -5.94 -9.45 -2.22
N ALA A 120 -4.91 -9.19 -1.39
CA ALA A 120 -3.51 -9.31 -1.79
C ALA A 120 -3.13 -10.77 -2.14
N GLY A 121 -3.57 -11.74 -1.33
CA GLY A 121 -3.32 -13.15 -1.58
C GLY A 121 -3.93 -13.63 -2.90
N ALA A 122 -5.19 -13.28 -3.14
CA ALA A 122 -5.87 -13.63 -4.39
C ALA A 122 -5.23 -12.95 -5.61
N ALA A 123 -4.81 -11.69 -5.48
CA ALA A 123 -4.10 -10.98 -6.54
C ALA A 123 -2.77 -11.65 -6.89
N LEU A 124 -1.97 -12.04 -5.88
CA LEU A 124 -0.70 -12.76 -6.07
C LEU A 124 -0.87 -14.14 -6.72
N LEU A 125 -2.02 -14.78 -6.53
CA LEU A 125 -2.34 -16.08 -7.13
C LEU A 125 -2.92 -15.98 -8.54
N THR A 126 -3.35 -14.79 -8.96
CA THR A 126 -4.15 -14.63 -10.19
C THR A 126 -3.46 -13.75 -11.23
N LEU A 127 -2.75 -12.71 -10.78
CA LEU A 127 -2.22 -11.65 -11.64
C LEU A 127 -0.69 -11.73 -11.72
N ASP A 128 -0.14 -11.26 -12.83
CA ASP A 128 1.29 -11.04 -12.94
C ASP A 128 1.70 -9.87 -12.05
N ARG A 129 2.78 -10.05 -11.28
CA ARG A 129 3.31 -9.04 -10.36
C ARG A 129 3.81 -7.78 -11.06
N ASP A 130 4.21 -7.90 -12.32
CA ASP A 130 4.66 -6.78 -13.14
C ASP A 130 3.54 -6.15 -13.96
N ALA A 131 2.32 -6.70 -13.90
CA ALA A 131 1.14 -6.18 -14.61
C ALA A 131 0.88 -4.72 -14.25
N ARG A 132 0.58 -3.92 -15.28
CA ARG A 132 0.28 -2.49 -15.16
C ARG A 132 -1.10 -2.19 -15.74
N LEU A 133 -1.78 -1.26 -15.14
CA LEU A 133 -3.02 -0.69 -15.67
C LEU A 133 -2.69 0.40 -16.68
N THR A 134 -3.47 0.47 -17.75
CA THR A 134 -3.26 1.45 -18.81
C THR A 134 -4.41 2.43 -18.86
N THR A 135 -4.12 3.71 -18.70
CA THR A 135 -5.07 4.81 -18.93
C THR A 135 -4.75 5.44 -20.28
N THR A 136 -5.78 5.67 -21.10
CA THR A 136 -5.60 6.21 -22.45
C THR A 136 -6.42 7.47 -22.68
N VAL A 137 -6.01 8.25 -23.67
CA VAL A 137 -6.83 9.32 -24.26
C VAL A 137 -7.09 8.96 -25.71
N VAL A 138 -8.35 8.95 -26.09
CA VAL A 138 -8.83 8.56 -27.43
C VAL A 138 -9.58 9.73 -28.04
N ALA A 139 -9.40 9.98 -29.33
CA ALA A 139 -10.20 10.97 -30.05
C ALA A 139 -11.65 10.46 -30.13
N ALA A 140 -12.63 11.32 -29.88
CA ALA A 140 -14.00 11.03 -30.24
C ALA A 140 -14.16 11.01 -31.77
N ASP A 141 -15.32 10.61 -32.28
CA ASP A 141 -15.58 10.74 -33.72
C ASP A 141 -15.50 12.20 -34.15
N GLN A 142 -14.42 12.55 -34.84
CA GLN A 142 -14.11 13.93 -35.21
C GLN A 142 -15.08 14.50 -36.25
N ASN A 143 -15.89 13.69 -36.90
CA ASN A 143 -16.91 14.20 -37.84
C ASN A 143 -18.14 14.71 -37.07
N SER A 144 -18.53 14.02 -36.01
CA SER A 144 -19.68 14.41 -35.18
C SER A 144 -19.31 15.22 -33.94
N GLN A 145 -18.09 15.06 -33.44
CA GLN A 145 -17.58 15.73 -32.21
C GLN A 145 -16.16 16.26 -32.42
N PRO A 146 -15.98 17.30 -33.26
CA PRO A 146 -14.66 17.83 -33.57
C PRO A 146 -13.99 18.41 -32.34
N GLY A 147 -12.71 18.04 -32.13
CA GLY A 147 -11.90 18.48 -30.99
C GLY A 147 -12.26 17.86 -29.64
N VAL A 148 -13.18 16.90 -29.60
CA VAL A 148 -13.49 16.14 -28.37
C VAL A 148 -12.49 15.00 -28.20
N VAL A 149 -11.91 14.88 -26.99
CA VAL A 149 -11.10 13.75 -26.58
C VAL A 149 -11.72 13.07 -25.36
N VAL A 150 -11.53 11.76 -25.24
CA VAL A 150 -12.09 10.94 -24.17
C VAL A 150 -10.95 10.34 -23.34
N LEU A 151 -10.93 10.65 -22.04
CA LEU A 151 -10.09 9.96 -21.06
C LEU A 151 -10.74 8.63 -20.73
N VAL A 152 -10.08 7.54 -21.10
CA VAL A 152 -10.60 6.18 -20.90
C VAL A 152 -9.95 5.55 -19.67
N GLY A 153 -10.76 5.20 -18.68
CA GLY A 153 -10.32 4.59 -17.44
C GLY A 153 -9.89 3.15 -17.60
N GLY A 154 -8.65 2.84 -17.23
CA GLY A 154 -8.10 1.49 -17.22
C GLY A 154 -8.15 0.79 -15.86
N GLY A 155 -8.84 1.37 -14.88
CA GLY A 155 -8.90 0.87 -13.51
C GLY A 155 -7.82 1.43 -12.57
N ASP A 156 -6.98 2.36 -13.04
CA ASP A 156 -5.94 2.98 -12.21
C ASP A 156 -6.55 4.08 -11.31
N PRO A 157 -6.56 3.88 -9.98
CA PRO A 157 -7.11 4.88 -9.05
C PRO A 157 -6.11 5.99 -8.70
N VAL A 158 -4.85 5.85 -9.09
CA VAL A 158 -3.74 6.66 -8.55
C VAL A 158 -3.00 7.47 -9.60
N LEU A 159 -3.66 7.70 -10.75
CA LEU A 159 -3.16 8.66 -11.73
C LEU A 159 -2.93 10.00 -11.03
N SER A 160 -1.79 10.66 -11.23
CA SER A 160 -1.47 11.88 -10.47
C SER A 160 -1.66 13.16 -11.29
N ALA A 161 -2.30 14.15 -10.67
CA ALA A 161 -2.37 15.52 -11.17
C ALA A 161 -1.20 16.40 -10.68
N ALA A 162 -0.26 15.88 -9.93
CA ALA A 162 0.90 16.64 -9.47
C ALA A 162 1.71 17.19 -10.67
N PRO A 163 2.17 18.44 -10.60
CA PRO A 163 3.01 19.05 -11.62
C PRO A 163 4.28 18.21 -11.89
N PRO A 164 4.87 18.32 -13.09
CA PRO A 164 6.15 17.68 -13.39
C PRO A 164 7.22 18.03 -12.36
N GLY A 165 7.98 17.02 -11.92
CA GLY A 165 9.05 17.17 -10.94
C GLY A 165 8.60 17.23 -9.46
N GLN A 166 7.31 17.34 -9.16
CA GLN A 166 6.82 17.19 -7.79
C GLN A 166 6.61 15.72 -7.43
N GLU A 167 6.84 15.39 -6.15
CA GLU A 167 6.54 14.06 -5.64
C GLU A 167 5.04 13.79 -5.66
N THR A 168 4.68 12.53 -5.85
CA THR A 168 3.31 12.02 -5.78
C THR A 168 3.15 11.22 -4.50
N TRP A 169 1.95 11.19 -3.92
CA TRP A 169 1.66 10.31 -2.78
C TRP A 169 1.94 8.84 -3.12
N TYR A 170 1.48 8.42 -4.29
CA TYR A 170 1.66 7.06 -4.77
C TYR A 170 2.94 6.94 -5.58
N ARG A 171 3.83 6.08 -5.13
CA ARG A 171 5.12 5.86 -5.79
C ARG A 171 4.93 5.25 -7.17
N GLY A 172 5.52 5.88 -8.18
CA GLY A 172 5.43 5.42 -9.58
C GLY A 172 4.08 5.67 -10.23
N ALA A 173 3.25 6.59 -9.68
CA ALA A 173 2.01 7.00 -10.28
C ALA A 173 2.22 7.59 -11.67
N ALA A 174 1.40 7.18 -12.62
CA ALA A 174 1.32 7.80 -13.94
C ALA A 174 0.78 9.24 -13.83
N ARG A 175 1.13 10.11 -14.78
CA ARG A 175 0.79 11.53 -14.67
C ARG A 175 -0.18 12.00 -15.74
N ILE A 176 -1.11 12.85 -15.35
CA ILE A 176 -2.00 13.58 -16.25
C ILE A 176 -1.19 14.47 -17.22
N SER A 177 -0.07 15.08 -16.76
CA SER A 177 0.80 15.88 -17.62
C SER A 177 1.33 15.10 -18.80
N ASP A 178 1.70 13.83 -18.60
CA ASP A 178 2.28 12.98 -19.65
C ASP A 178 1.22 12.62 -20.70
N LEU A 179 -0.04 12.40 -20.28
CA LEU A 179 -1.17 12.24 -21.21
C LEU A 179 -1.41 13.53 -22.01
N ALA A 180 -1.41 14.68 -21.33
CA ALA A 180 -1.63 15.96 -21.99
C ALA A 180 -0.54 16.30 -23.00
N ASP A 181 0.74 15.98 -22.70
CA ASP A 181 1.86 16.19 -23.62
C ASP A 181 1.74 15.33 -24.88
N GLN A 182 1.37 14.04 -24.75
CA GLN A 182 1.14 13.17 -25.88
C GLN A 182 -0.04 13.64 -26.75
N VAL A 183 -1.15 14.09 -26.11
CA VAL A 183 -2.29 14.66 -26.85
C VAL A 183 -1.88 15.89 -27.63
N ARG A 184 -1.08 16.79 -27.06
CA ARG A 184 -0.56 17.97 -27.78
C ARG A 184 0.32 17.57 -28.96
N GLN A 185 1.16 16.55 -28.82
CA GLN A 185 2.02 16.01 -29.88
C GLN A 185 1.24 15.39 -31.04
N SER A 186 0.00 14.91 -30.79
CA SER A 186 -0.86 14.39 -31.87
C SER A 186 -1.35 15.45 -32.84
N GLY A 187 -1.21 16.74 -32.52
CA GLY A 187 -1.63 17.87 -33.35
C GLY A 187 -3.13 18.16 -33.32
N ILE A 188 -3.94 17.41 -32.54
CA ILE A 188 -5.36 17.68 -32.40
C ILE A 188 -5.60 18.97 -31.60
N THR A 189 -6.50 19.84 -32.09
CA THR A 189 -6.98 20.97 -31.31
C THR A 189 -8.11 20.54 -30.41
N VAL A 190 -7.81 20.38 -29.12
CA VAL A 190 -8.80 19.91 -28.13
C VAL A 190 -9.73 21.05 -27.72
N THR A 191 -11.03 20.80 -27.78
CA THR A 191 -12.08 21.76 -27.37
C THR A 191 -12.87 21.29 -26.17
N ARG A 192 -12.90 19.97 -25.90
CA ARG A 192 -13.61 19.37 -24.78
C ARG A 192 -12.97 18.05 -24.36
N VAL A 193 -13.02 17.74 -23.07
CA VAL A 193 -12.65 16.45 -22.52
C VAL A 193 -13.91 15.73 -22.03
N GLN A 194 -14.05 14.47 -22.40
CA GLN A 194 -15.02 13.55 -21.83
C GLN A 194 -14.30 12.44 -21.07
N VAL A 195 -15.01 11.69 -20.22
CA VAL A 195 -14.48 10.59 -19.43
C VAL A 195 -15.29 9.33 -19.70
N ASP A 196 -14.62 8.28 -20.10
CA ASP A 196 -15.19 6.94 -20.13
C ASP A 196 -14.88 6.19 -18.82
N ASN A 197 -15.95 5.97 -18.04
CA ASN A 197 -15.91 5.26 -16.75
C ASN A 197 -16.59 3.88 -16.83
N SER A 198 -16.83 3.36 -18.03
CA SER A 198 -17.65 2.16 -18.27
C SER A 198 -16.97 0.83 -17.92
N LEU A 199 -15.68 0.83 -17.60
CA LEU A 199 -14.94 -0.38 -17.27
C LEU A 199 -15.49 -1.10 -16.04
N PHE A 200 -15.92 -0.34 -15.02
CA PHE A 200 -16.51 -0.91 -13.81
C PHE A 200 -18.02 -0.95 -13.90
N SER A 201 -18.63 -1.97 -13.30
CA SER A 201 -20.05 -2.21 -13.32
C SER A 201 -20.67 -2.20 -11.91
N GLY A 202 -21.98 -1.98 -11.84
CA GLY A 202 -22.72 -1.90 -10.59
C GLY A 202 -22.53 -0.54 -9.87
N PRO A 203 -22.89 -0.45 -8.58
CA PRO A 203 -22.71 0.78 -7.81
C PRO A 203 -21.23 1.09 -7.62
N ASP A 204 -20.89 2.36 -7.43
CA ASP A 204 -19.54 2.84 -7.13
C ASP A 204 -19.27 3.00 -5.62
N PHE A 205 -20.27 2.66 -4.78
CA PHE A 205 -20.22 2.68 -3.33
C PHE A 205 -20.76 1.35 -2.77
N ALA A 206 -20.00 0.71 -1.86
CA ALA A 206 -20.35 -0.62 -1.37
C ALA A 206 -21.45 -0.56 -0.29
N PRO A 207 -22.27 -1.62 -0.16
CA PRO A 207 -23.17 -1.75 0.97
C PRO A 207 -22.44 -1.68 2.32
N GLY A 208 -22.97 -0.94 3.27
CA GLY A 208 -22.41 -0.83 4.61
C GLY A 208 -21.26 0.19 4.76
N TRP A 209 -20.88 0.90 3.70
CA TRP A 209 -20.01 2.07 3.81
C TRP A 209 -20.79 3.28 4.29
N ASP A 210 -20.17 4.14 5.10
CA ASP A 210 -20.74 5.42 5.49
C ASP A 210 -20.29 6.52 4.51
N PRO A 211 -21.22 7.29 3.91
CA PRO A 211 -20.85 8.44 3.08
C PRO A 211 -19.96 9.47 3.80
N ALA A 212 -19.99 9.53 5.12
CA ALA A 212 -19.10 10.39 5.91
C ALA A 212 -17.63 10.01 5.75
N ASP A 213 -17.31 8.75 5.44
CA ASP A 213 -15.95 8.27 5.24
C ASP A 213 -15.27 8.90 4.00
N ILE A 214 -16.06 9.43 3.04
CA ILE A 214 -15.52 10.22 1.92
C ILE A 214 -14.87 11.50 2.46
N PHE A 215 -15.53 12.17 3.40
CA PHE A 215 -15.03 13.39 4.00
C PHE A 215 -13.98 13.13 5.07
N GLY A 216 -14.02 11.94 5.70
CA GLY A 216 -12.98 11.41 6.60
C GLY A 216 -11.67 11.08 5.88
N GLY A 217 -11.72 10.85 4.57
CA GLY A 217 -10.53 10.50 3.78
C GLY A 217 -10.31 9.01 3.61
N ASP A 218 -11.23 8.18 4.12
CA ASP A 218 -11.07 6.72 4.11
C ASP A 218 -11.37 6.10 2.75
N ILE A 219 -12.33 6.68 2.00
CA ILE A 219 -12.80 6.11 0.74
C ILE A 219 -13.29 7.19 -0.22
N ALA A 220 -13.33 6.88 -1.51
CA ALA A 220 -14.05 7.62 -2.57
C ALA A 220 -14.97 6.65 -3.32
N PRO A 221 -15.96 7.13 -4.10
CA PRO A 221 -16.65 6.31 -5.09
C PRO A 221 -15.64 5.60 -5.99
N ILE A 222 -15.79 4.28 -6.17
CA ILE A 222 -14.84 3.46 -6.92
C ILE A 222 -15.14 3.55 -8.42
N GLN A 223 -14.32 4.31 -9.11
CA GLN A 223 -14.48 4.62 -10.53
C GLN A 223 -13.26 4.19 -11.34
N ALA A 224 -13.43 3.98 -12.65
CA ALA A 224 -12.42 3.33 -13.50
C ALA A 224 -11.18 4.20 -13.77
N VAL A 225 -11.27 5.50 -13.54
CA VAL A 225 -10.15 6.43 -13.57
C VAL A 225 -10.31 7.42 -12.41
N MET A 226 -9.23 7.61 -11.67
CA MET A 226 -9.23 8.53 -10.53
C MET A 226 -7.87 9.22 -10.45
N VAL A 227 -7.86 10.43 -9.88
CA VAL A 227 -6.62 11.14 -9.57
C VAL A 227 -6.36 11.02 -8.09
N ASP A 228 -5.15 10.57 -7.73
CA ASP A 228 -4.64 10.46 -6.36
C ASP A 228 -5.63 9.74 -5.41
N ALA A 229 -6.30 8.69 -5.90
CA ALA A 229 -7.37 7.95 -5.22
C ALA A 229 -8.52 8.85 -4.73
N GLY A 230 -8.81 9.91 -5.46
CA GLY A 230 -9.84 10.88 -5.14
C GLY A 230 -9.44 11.90 -4.07
N ARG A 231 -8.19 11.97 -3.63
CA ARG A 231 -7.73 12.99 -2.66
C ARG A 231 -7.91 14.40 -3.19
N THR A 232 -8.48 15.29 -2.38
CA THR A 232 -8.59 16.72 -2.70
C THR A 232 -7.30 17.48 -2.35
N GLN A 233 -6.45 16.90 -1.51
CA GLN A 233 -5.10 17.35 -1.17
C GLN A 233 -4.13 16.18 -1.43
N PRO A 234 -3.53 16.08 -2.63
CA PRO A 234 -2.85 14.88 -3.12
C PRO A 234 -1.75 14.31 -2.23
N THR A 235 -1.04 15.16 -1.47
CA THR A 235 0.10 14.78 -0.61
C THR A 235 -0.25 14.69 0.88
N THR A 236 -1.52 14.82 1.25
CA THR A 236 -1.99 14.71 2.63
C THR A 236 -2.58 13.33 2.88
N ASP A 237 -2.16 12.65 3.95
CA ASP A 237 -2.59 11.28 4.27
C ASP A 237 -4.11 11.21 4.48
N GLU A 238 -4.62 11.91 5.46
CA GLU A 238 -6.05 11.99 5.79
C GLU A 238 -6.77 13.07 4.97
N SER A 239 -6.46 13.17 3.66
CA SER A 239 -7.13 14.11 2.78
C SER A 239 -8.58 13.69 2.55
N ARG A 240 -9.49 14.64 2.65
CA ARG A 240 -10.87 14.44 2.15
C ARG A 240 -10.83 13.90 0.74
N ARG A 241 -11.82 13.05 0.40
CA ARG A 241 -11.94 12.49 -0.95
C ARG A 241 -13.03 13.20 -1.75
N SER A 242 -12.91 13.10 -3.06
CA SER A 242 -13.91 13.58 -4.01
C SER A 242 -15.12 12.65 -4.05
N THR A 243 -16.30 13.22 -4.29
CA THR A 243 -17.53 12.49 -4.60
C THR A 243 -17.67 12.18 -6.09
N THR A 244 -16.79 12.73 -6.95
CA THR A 244 -16.82 12.58 -8.42
C THR A 244 -15.43 12.35 -9.00
N PRO A 245 -14.68 11.36 -8.51
CA PRO A 245 -13.24 11.23 -8.80
C PRO A 245 -12.91 11.04 -10.28
N ALA A 246 -13.75 10.38 -11.07
CA ALA A 246 -13.52 10.25 -12.51
C ALA A 246 -13.69 11.57 -13.26
N LEU A 247 -14.70 12.36 -12.90
CA LEU A 247 -14.84 13.70 -13.48
C LEU A 247 -13.67 14.62 -13.07
N ASP A 248 -13.14 14.47 -11.86
CA ASP A 248 -11.98 15.23 -11.43
C ASP A 248 -10.72 14.85 -12.19
N ALA A 249 -10.54 13.57 -12.53
CA ALA A 249 -9.49 13.15 -13.45
C ALA A 249 -9.62 13.80 -14.83
N GLY A 250 -10.85 13.85 -15.36
CA GLY A 250 -11.15 14.56 -16.60
C GLY A 250 -10.87 16.06 -16.51
N ARG A 251 -11.25 16.71 -15.39
CA ARG A 251 -10.98 18.13 -15.13
C ARG A 251 -9.48 18.43 -15.04
N ALA A 252 -8.72 17.54 -14.41
CA ALA A 252 -7.26 17.65 -14.36
C ALA A 252 -6.64 17.58 -15.76
N LEU A 253 -7.13 16.66 -16.62
CA LEU A 253 -6.67 16.57 -18.00
C LEU A 253 -7.09 17.81 -18.81
N ALA A 254 -8.33 18.29 -18.68
CA ALA A 254 -8.82 19.50 -19.35
C ALA A 254 -7.95 20.72 -18.98
N ALA A 255 -7.68 20.92 -17.69
CA ALA A 255 -6.80 21.98 -17.22
C ALA A 255 -5.39 21.87 -17.82
N ALA A 256 -4.81 20.66 -17.84
CA ALA A 256 -3.51 20.41 -18.45
C ALA A 256 -3.50 20.71 -19.96
N LEU A 257 -4.60 20.47 -20.67
CA LEU A 257 -4.80 20.77 -22.09
C LEU A 257 -5.22 22.22 -22.35
N ARG A 258 -5.42 23.03 -21.30
CA ARG A 258 -5.94 24.42 -21.37
C ARG A 258 -7.36 24.52 -21.95
N VAL A 259 -8.17 23.50 -21.67
CA VAL A 259 -9.61 23.45 -21.95
C VAL A 259 -10.36 23.76 -20.66
N ASP A 260 -11.53 24.39 -20.76
CA ASP A 260 -12.35 24.69 -19.58
C ASP A 260 -12.78 23.42 -18.82
N PRO A 261 -12.30 23.19 -17.58
CA PRO A 261 -12.66 22.04 -16.79
C PRO A 261 -14.16 21.93 -16.45
N ALA A 262 -14.90 23.04 -16.49
CA ALA A 262 -16.35 23.05 -16.24
C ALA A 262 -17.15 22.32 -17.34
N THR A 263 -16.56 22.15 -18.53
CA THR A 263 -17.21 21.46 -19.66
C THR A 263 -17.03 19.94 -19.64
N VAL A 264 -16.28 19.40 -18.68
CA VAL A 264 -16.03 17.96 -18.59
C VAL A 264 -17.32 17.21 -18.26
N SER A 265 -17.55 16.13 -18.98
CA SER A 265 -18.72 15.26 -18.80
C SER A 265 -18.35 13.80 -19.02
N PHE A 266 -19.21 12.86 -18.64
CA PHE A 266 -19.05 11.47 -19.05
C PHE A 266 -19.32 11.31 -20.55
N ALA A 267 -18.60 10.40 -21.18
CA ALA A 267 -18.89 9.94 -22.52
C ALA A 267 -20.18 9.11 -22.52
N SER A 268 -20.99 9.24 -23.54
CA SER A 268 -22.26 8.49 -23.68
C SER A 268 -22.04 7.04 -24.10
N SER A 269 -20.88 6.73 -24.67
CA SER A 269 -20.44 5.39 -25.08
C SER A 269 -18.92 5.34 -25.14
N PRO A 270 -18.33 4.13 -25.07
CA PRO A 270 -16.89 3.96 -25.25
C PRO A 270 -16.43 4.56 -26.59
N PRO A 271 -15.29 5.28 -26.63
CA PRO A 271 -14.81 5.91 -27.85
C PRO A 271 -14.25 4.84 -28.82
N THR A 272 -14.43 5.06 -30.12
CA THR A 272 -13.94 4.18 -31.20
C THR A 272 -12.85 4.84 -32.07
N GLY A 273 -12.44 6.05 -31.73
CA GLY A 273 -11.47 6.82 -32.51
C GLY A 273 -10.02 6.40 -32.28
N GLN A 274 -9.10 7.21 -32.79
CA GLN A 274 -7.65 6.98 -32.62
C GLN A 274 -7.20 7.22 -31.17
N GLN A 275 -6.37 6.32 -30.65
CA GLN A 275 -5.66 6.56 -29.40
C GLN A 275 -4.60 7.63 -29.61
N LEU A 276 -4.67 8.70 -28.78
CA LEU A 276 -3.78 9.86 -28.83
C LEU A 276 -2.69 9.80 -27.78
N ALA A 277 -3.00 9.19 -26.63
CA ALA A 277 -2.09 9.12 -25.50
C ALA A 277 -2.32 7.86 -24.67
N SER A 278 -1.27 7.45 -23.95
CA SER A 278 -1.30 6.30 -23.06
C SER A 278 -0.26 6.45 -21.95
N VAL A 279 -0.66 6.09 -20.72
CA VAL A 279 0.24 5.98 -19.57
C VAL A 279 -0.05 4.70 -18.81
N GLN A 280 0.92 4.23 -18.04
CA GLN A 280 0.80 3.00 -17.26
C GLN A 280 1.03 3.25 -15.78
N SER A 281 0.25 2.59 -14.94
CA SER A 281 0.41 2.57 -13.49
C SER A 281 1.74 1.96 -13.05
N ALA A 282 2.06 2.06 -11.77
CA ALA A 282 3.06 1.21 -11.14
C ALA A 282 2.72 -0.29 -11.32
N PRO A 283 3.70 -1.21 -11.30
CA PRO A 283 3.44 -2.64 -11.36
C PRO A 283 2.58 -3.10 -10.16
N LEU A 284 1.86 -4.21 -10.33
CA LEU A 284 0.96 -4.76 -9.32
C LEU A 284 1.64 -4.91 -7.95
N ILE A 285 2.86 -5.43 -7.93
CA ILE A 285 3.57 -5.67 -6.65
C ILE A 285 3.80 -4.37 -5.86
N GLU A 286 4.04 -3.24 -6.54
CA GLU A 286 4.20 -1.94 -5.88
C GLU A 286 2.84 -1.38 -5.43
N ARG A 287 1.79 -1.55 -6.23
CA ARG A 287 0.41 -1.18 -5.85
C ARG A 287 -0.06 -1.99 -4.63
N LEU A 288 0.22 -3.29 -4.59
CA LEU A 288 -0.03 -4.13 -3.41
C LEU A 288 0.75 -3.65 -2.18
N ARG A 289 2.03 -3.26 -2.35
CA ARG A 289 2.84 -2.71 -1.26
C ARG A 289 2.22 -1.46 -0.67
N GLN A 290 1.82 -0.52 -1.53
CA GLN A 290 1.18 0.72 -1.09
C GLN A 290 -0.16 0.45 -0.41
N MET A 291 -1.00 -0.43 -0.98
CA MET A 291 -2.26 -0.88 -0.37
C MET A 291 -2.06 -1.44 1.04
N MET A 292 -1.06 -2.31 1.21
CA MET A 292 -0.84 -3.00 2.48
C MET A 292 -0.21 -2.07 3.53
N LEU A 293 0.76 -1.23 3.16
CA LEU A 293 1.46 -0.34 4.08
C LEU A 293 0.59 0.83 4.54
N ALA A 294 -0.11 1.49 3.61
CA ALA A 294 -1.01 2.61 3.91
C ALA A 294 -2.44 2.16 4.27
N SER A 295 -2.74 0.87 4.14
CA SER A 295 -4.09 0.34 4.31
C SER A 295 -5.13 0.96 3.37
N ASP A 296 -4.74 1.30 2.14
CA ASP A 296 -5.56 2.06 1.19
C ASP A 296 -6.79 1.26 0.72
N ASN A 297 -7.99 1.78 1.04
CA ASN A 297 -9.25 1.13 0.71
C ASN A 297 -9.56 1.22 -0.80
N VAL A 298 -9.33 2.39 -1.41
CA VAL A 298 -9.61 2.59 -2.85
C VAL A 298 -8.76 1.64 -3.70
N MET A 299 -7.48 1.49 -3.35
CA MET A 299 -6.59 0.55 -4.06
C MET A 299 -7.00 -0.90 -3.86
N ALA A 300 -7.47 -1.28 -2.68
CA ALA A 300 -7.98 -2.64 -2.43
C ALA A 300 -9.19 -2.96 -3.32
N GLU A 301 -10.12 -2.02 -3.47
CA GLU A 301 -11.30 -2.21 -4.31
C GLU A 301 -10.97 -2.31 -5.80
N THR A 302 -10.00 -1.55 -6.27
CA THR A 302 -9.57 -1.64 -7.68
C THR A 302 -8.80 -2.90 -7.96
N ILE A 303 -7.92 -3.35 -7.06
CA ILE A 303 -7.20 -4.63 -7.19
C ILE A 303 -8.17 -5.82 -7.14
N GLY A 304 -9.19 -5.80 -6.27
CA GLY A 304 -10.25 -6.81 -6.29
C GLY A 304 -10.95 -6.91 -7.64
N ARG A 305 -11.20 -5.77 -8.31
CA ARG A 305 -11.78 -5.74 -9.67
C ARG A 305 -10.82 -6.26 -10.74
N GLU A 306 -9.51 -6.09 -10.59
CA GLU A 306 -8.51 -6.72 -11.47
C GLU A 306 -8.55 -8.25 -11.34
N VAL A 307 -8.68 -8.79 -10.11
CA VAL A 307 -8.87 -10.23 -9.87
C VAL A 307 -10.18 -10.71 -10.50
N ALA A 308 -11.27 -9.94 -10.36
CA ALA A 308 -12.55 -10.25 -10.99
C ALA A 308 -12.41 -10.38 -12.52
N LYS A 309 -11.79 -9.38 -13.16
CA LYS A 309 -11.53 -9.40 -14.62
C LYS A 309 -10.74 -10.63 -15.03
N ALA A 310 -9.63 -10.92 -14.35
CA ALA A 310 -8.76 -12.04 -14.69
C ALA A 310 -9.41 -13.42 -14.49
N THR A 311 -10.44 -13.50 -13.65
CA THR A 311 -11.23 -14.72 -13.39
C THR A 311 -12.56 -14.75 -14.12
N GLY A 312 -12.79 -13.84 -15.09
CA GLY A 312 -14.00 -13.79 -15.91
C GLY A 312 -15.26 -13.34 -15.16
N ARG A 313 -15.11 -12.58 -14.07
CA ARG A 313 -16.23 -12.03 -13.30
C ARG A 313 -16.44 -10.54 -13.58
N PRO A 314 -17.65 -10.00 -13.37
CA PRO A 314 -17.89 -8.57 -13.50
C PRO A 314 -16.96 -7.74 -12.60
N GLN A 315 -16.45 -6.64 -13.11
CA GLN A 315 -15.62 -5.71 -12.33
C GLN A 315 -16.51 -4.83 -11.44
N SER A 316 -17.15 -5.44 -10.47
CA SER A 316 -18.06 -4.85 -9.46
C SER A 316 -17.63 -5.28 -8.06
N PHE A 317 -18.26 -4.75 -7.00
CA PHE A 317 -18.01 -5.22 -5.63
C PHE A 317 -18.30 -6.71 -5.49
N ALA A 318 -19.48 -7.15 -5.89
CA ALA A 318 -19.87 -8.57 -5.80
C ALA A 318 -18.94 -9.47 -6.61
N GLY A 319 -18.60 -9.09 -7.84
CA GLY A 319 -17.69 -9.86 -8.68
C GLY A 319 -16.26 -9.91 -8.12
N ALA A 320 -15.78 -8.83 -7.50
CA ALA A 320 -14.48 -8.79 -6.84
C ALA A 320 -14.43 -9.71 -5.62
N VAL A 321 -15.43 -9.64 -4.75
CA VAL A 321 -15.55 -10.54 -3.58
C VAL A 321 -15.60 -12.00 -4.00
N ASP A 322 -16.46 -12.34 -4.98
CA ASP A 322 -16.58 -13.70 -5.49
C ASP A 322 -15.26 -14.20 -6.12
N ALA A 323 -14.55 -13.33 -6.84
CA ALA A 323 -13.26 -13.64 -7.43
C ALA A 323 -12.19 -13.90 -6.36
N VAL A 324 -12.09 -13.02 -5.36
CA VAL A 324 -11.09 -13.11 -4.29
C VAL A 324 -11.31 -14.37 -3.44
N THR A 325 -12.53 -14.56 -2.93
CA THR A 325 -12.86 -15.71 -2.07
C THR A 325 -12.79 -17.03 -2.84
N GLY A 326 -13.33 -17.07 -4.05
CA GLY A 326 -13.28 -18.24 -4.92
C GLY A 326 -11.86 -18.63 -5.32
N LYS A 327 -10.96 -17.66 -5.57
CA LYS A 327 -9.55 -17.94 -5.89
C LYS A 327 -8.83 -18.55 -4.69
N LEU A 328 -9.00 -17.99 -3.51
CA LEU A 328 -8.40 -18.52 -2.28
C LEU A 328 -8.91 -19.93 -1.98
N ALA A 329 -10.24 -20.13 -2.03
CA ALA A 329 -10.83 -21.44 -1.81
C ALA A 329 -10.32 -22.49 -2.80
N SER A 330 -10.28 -22.19 -4.10
CA SER A 330 -9.76 -23.09 -5.13
C SER A 330 -8.26 -23.37 -5.02
N SER A 331 -7.53 -22.54 -4.25
CA SER A 331 -6.11 -22.74 -3.94
C SER A 331 -5.88 -23.48 -2.62
N GLY A 332 -6.96 -23.96 -1.95
CA GLY A 332 -6.88 -24.77 -0.74
C GLY A 332 -6.93 -23.99 0.57
N VAL A 333 -7.26 -22.69 0.55
CA VAL A 333 -7.51 -21.89 1.76
C VAL A 333 -8.98 -22.07 2.16
N ASP A 334 -9.23 -22.46 3.42
CA ASP A 334 -10.59 -22.61 3.93
C ASP A 334 -11.26 -21.26 4.16
N MET A 335 -12.26 -20.97 3.33
CA MET A 335 -13.06 -19.74 3.40
C MET A 335 -14.40 -19.92 4.12
N THR A 336 -14.59 -21.02 4.85
CA THR A 336 -15.81 -21.28 5.62
C THR A 336 -16.04 -20.19 6.65
N GLY A 337 -17.25 -19.63 6.67
CA GLY A 337 -17.64 -18.53 7.58
C GLY A 337 -17.30 -17.12 7.04
N ALA A 338 -16.62 -17.01 5.91
CA ALA A 338 -16.39 -15.73 5.25
C ALA A 338 -17.68 -15.24 4.55
N SER A 339 -18.02 -13.97 4.77
CA SER A 339 -19.10 -13.26 4.08
C SER A 339 -18.69 -11.82 3.89
N LEU A 340 -18.35 -11.44 2.68
CA LEU A 340 -17.77 -10.13 2.36
C LEU A 340 -18.66 -9.39 1.36
N VAL A 341 -18.64 -8.07 1.40
CA VAL A 341 -19.32 -7.18 0.44
C VAL A 341 -18.36 -6.20 -0.23
N ASP A 342 -17.12 -6.13 0.26
CA ASP A 342 -16.04 -5.33 -0.32
C ASP A 342 -14.69 -6.07 -0.29
N SER A 343 -13.67 -5.49 -0.91
CA SER A 343 -12.30 -6.02 -0.95
C SER A 343 -11.37 -5.37 0.07
N SER A 344 -11.82 -4.32 0.73
CA SER A 344 -11.04 -3.49 1.65
C SER A 344 -11.22 -3.83 3.12
N GLY A 345 -12.40 -4.32 3.50
CA GLY A 345 -12.81 -4.52 4.88
C GLY A 345 -13.32 -3.24 5.56
N LEU A 346 -13.69 -2.23 4.78
CA LEU A 346 -14.29 -0.99 5.30
C LEU A 346 -15.75 -1.23 5.71
N SER A 347 -16.45 -2.11 5.02
CA SER A 347 -17.87 -2.36 5.26
C SER A 347 -18.12 -2.99 6.64
N VAL A 348 -19.09 -2.42 7.35
CA VAL A 348 -19.59 -2.99 8.61
C VAL A 348 -20.40 -4.29 8.41
N LEU A 349 -20.62 -4.71 7.16
CA LEU A 349 -21.30 -5.95 6.81
C LEU A 349 -20.34 -7.13 6.61
N ASP A 350 -19.04 -6.87 6.47
CA ASP A 350 -18.05 -7.91 6.27
C ASP A 350 -17.92 -8.84 7.48
N ARG A 351 -17.74 -10.13 7.22
CA ARG A 351 -17.47 -11.14 8.24
C ARG A 351 -16.35 -12.06 7.79
N LEU A 352 -15.33 -12.18 8.65
CA LEU A 352 -14.27 -13.19 8.54
C LEU A 352 -14.05 -13.86 9.89
N THR A 353 -13.53 -15.07 9.84
CA THR A 353 -13.07 -15.79 11.02
C THR A 353 -11.58 -15.54 11.25
N ALA A 354 -11.10 -15.63 12.47
CA ALA A 354 -9.65 -15.63 12.74
C ALA A 354 -8.96 -16.78 12.00
N LYS A 355 -9.66 -17.91 11.81
CA LYS A 355 -9.18 -19.04 11.03
C LYS A 355 -8.94 -18.67 9.58
N ASN A 356 -9.88 -17.98 8.89
CA ASN A 356 -9.69 -17.57 7.49
C ASN A 356 -8.43 -16.69 7.33
N LEU A 357 -8.24 -15.72 8.23
CA LEU A 357 -7.10 -14.81 8.19
C LEU A 357 -5.77 -15.55 8.45
N ASP A 358 -5.73 -16.42 9.46
CA ASP A 358 -4.53 -17.20 9.79
C ASP A 358 -4.17 -18.17 8.65
N GLU A 359 -5.15 -18.79 7.99
CA GLU A 359 -4.91 -19.68 6.87
C GLU A 359 -4.38 -18.94 5.62
N VAL A 360 -4.85 -17.72 5.33
CA VAL A 360 -4.28 -16.89 4.26
C VAL A 360 -2.83 -16.54 4.54
N VAL A 361 -2.52 -16.13 5.77
CA VAL A 361 -1.13 -15.83 6.17
C VAL A 361 -0.29 -17.13 6.21
N GLY A 362 -0.85 -18.22 6.71
CA GLY A 362 -0.24 -19.53 6.74
C GLY A 362 0.10 -20.07 5.34
N ALA A 363 -0.80 -19.87 4.38
CA ALA A 363 -0.56 -20.21 2.98
C ALA A 363 0.63 -19.44 2.38
N ALA A 364 0.80 -18.16 2.77
CA ALA A 364 1.95 -17.36 2.36
C ALA A 364 3.25 -17.77 3.09
N ALA A 365 3.17 -18.15 4.36
CA ALA A 365 4.33 -18.52 5.17
C ALA A 365 4.79 -19.97 4.94
N GLY A 366 3.85 -20.85 4.61
CA GLY A 366 4.08 -22.27 4.39
C GLY A 366 4.70 -22.59 3.03
N PRO A 367 5.02 -23.87 2.80
CA PRO A 367 5.68 -24.32 1.57
C PRO A 367 4.74 -24.52 0.38
N ASN A 368 3.42 -24.65 0.61
CA ASN A 368 2.49 -25.21 -0.37
C ASN A 368 2.08 -24.20 -1.47
N LEU A 369 2.07 -22.89 -1.17
CA LEU A 369 1.67 -21.84 -2.11
C LEU A 369 2.79 -20.77 -2.28
N PRO A 370 3.91 -21.12 -2.92
CA PRO A 370 5.06 -20.21 -3.06
C PRO A 370 4.74 -18.91 -3.79
N ALA A 371 3.69 -18.89 -4.64
CA ALA A 371 3.21 -17.69 -5.30
C ALA A 371 2.69 -16.62 -4.31
N MET A 372 2.22 -17.04 -3.11
CA MET A 372 1.77 -16.15 -2.06
C MET A 372 2.91 -15.61 -1.17
N ARG A 373 4.12 -16.17 -1.24
CA ARG A 373 5.25 -15.76 -0.39
C ARG A 373 5.48 -14.24 -0.36
N PRO A 374 5.37 -13.51 -1.49
CA PRO A 374 5.53 -12.06 -1.47
C PRO A 374 4.58 -11.32 -0.53
N LEU A 375 3.43 -11.90 -0.15
CA LEU A 375 2.51 -11.30 0.82
C LEU A 375 3.22 -10.92 2.12
N LEU A 376 4.17 -11.74 2.59
CA LEU A 376 4.91 -11.50 3.84
C LEU A 376 5.78 -10.22 3.77
N ASP A 377 6.29 -9.89 2.58
CA ASP A 377 7.10 -8.68 2.34
C ASP A 377 6.25 -7.42 2.15
N LEU A 378 4.95 -7.60 1.93
CA LEU A 378 3.98 -6.52 1.81
C LEU A 378 3.40 -6.11 3.17
N LEU A 379 3.50 -6.95 4.20
CA LEU A 379 2.98 -6.66 5.54
C LEU A 379 3.77 -5.52 6.21
N PRO A 380 3.11 -4.59 6.89
CA PRO A 380 3.73 -3.65 7.81
C PRO A 380 4.62 -4.34 8.84
N ILE A 381 5.73 -3.68 9.21
CA ILE A 381 6.72 -4.17 10.17
C ILE A 381 6.52 -3.44 11.49
N ALA A 382 6.39 -4.16 12.59
CA ALA A 382 6.33 -3.59 13.94
C ALA A 382 7.53 -2.68 14.20
N GLY A 383 7.26 -1.42 14.60
CA GLY A 383 8.27 -0.39 14.85
C GLY A 383 9.05 0.04 13.61
N GLY A 384 8.63 -0.32 12.38
CA GLY A 384 9.44 -0.10 11.20
C GLY A 384 8.73 0.49 9.98
N SER A 385 7.51 0.04 9.65
CA SER A 385 6.85 0.52 8.44
C SER A 385 5.33 0.45 8.49
N GLY A 386 4.70 1.27 7.63
CA GLY A 386 3.25 1.31 7.41
C GLY A 386 2.50 1.58 8.72
N THR A 387 1.32 1.01 8.85
CA THR A 387 0.43 1.18 10.03
C THR A 387 0.98 0.59 11.34
N LEU A 388 2.17 0.00 11.32
CA LEU A 388 2.87 -0.49 12.51
C LEU A 388 4.14 0.33 12.82
N SER A 389 4.44 1.40 12.08
CA SER A 389 5.68 2.18 12.24
C SER A 389 5.83 2.82 13.63
N ASP A 390 4.73 3.21 14.24
CA ASP A 390 4.63 3.88 15.55
C ASP A 390 4.13 2.94 16.67
N ARG A 391 3.97 1.65 16.39
CA ARG A 391 3.51 0.62 17.34
C ARG A 391 4.68 -0.24 17.79
N PHE A 392 4.57 -0.88 18.96
CA PHE A 392 5.63 -1.73 19.53
C PHE A 392 6.93 -0.98 19.90
N LEU A 393 6.88 0.35 20.05
CA LEU A 393 8.04 1.18 20.40
C LEU A 393 8.14 1.53 21.89
N ALA A 394 7.05 1.43 22.64
CA ALA A 394 7.02 1.79 24.05
C ALA A 394 7.75 0.73 24.92
N GLY A 395 8.52 1.14 25.91
CA GLY A 395 9.41 0.35 26.77
C GLY A 395 8.77 -0.75 27.63
N ASP A 396 7.94 -1.58 27.02
CA ASP A 396 7.30 -2.75 27.61
C ASP A 396 7.67 -4.03 26.83
N ALA A 397 7.11 -5.18 27.22
CA ALA A 397 7.33 -6.47 26.56
C ALA A 397 7.02 -6.47 25.06
N ARG A 398 6.20 -5.54 24.57
CA ARG A 398 5.84 -5.40 23.14
C ARG A 398 7.02 -4.91 22.30
N THR A 399 7.95 -4.14 22.88
CA THR A 399 9.15 -3.62 22.19
C THR A 399 10.00 -4.75 21.62
N SER A 400 10.00 -5.93 22.24
CA SER A 400 10.73 -7.10 21.75
C SER A 400 10.28 -7.57 20.37
N SER A 401 9.06 -7.22 19.96
CA SER A 401 8.49 -7.60 18.65
C SER A 401 8.86 -6.64 17.52
N ALA A 402 9.46 -5.47 17.84
CA ALA A 402 9.93 -4.53 16.82
C ALA A 402 10.92 -5.19 15.86
N GLY A 403 10.63 -5.07 14.55
CA GLY A 403 11.41 -5.70 13.48
C GLY A 403 11.17 -7.21 13.26
N TRP A 404 10.56 -7.92 14.22
CA TRP A 404 10.32 -9.36 14.16
C TRP A 404 8.90 -9.76 13.80
N LEU A 405 7.95 -8.88 14.08
CA LEU A 405 6.55 -9.08 13.76
C LEU A 405 6.19 -8.29 12.51
N ARG A 406 5.50 -8.94 11.59
CA ARG A 406 4.93 -8.33 10.38
C ARG A 406 3.44 -8.67 10.34
N ALA A 407 2.59 -7.66 10.24
CA ALA A 407 1.14 -7.90 10.23
C ALA A 407 0.36 -6.81 9.51
N LYS A 408 -0.75 -7.21 8.92
CA LYS A 408 -1.79 -6.27 8.51
C LYS A 408 -2.64 -5.90 9.70
N THR A 409 -2.89 -4.63 9.87
CA THR A 409 -3.78 -4.06 10.89
C THR A 409 -5.19 -3.87 10.34
N GLY A 410 -6.19 -3.96 11.19
CA GLY A 410 -7.55 -3.51 10.91
C GLY A 410 -8.08 -2.69 12.07
N SER A 411 -8.76 -1.59 11.76
CA SER A 411 -9.41 -0.72 12.76
C SER A 411 -10.67 -0.11 12.18
N LEU A 412 -11.75 -0.21 12.94
CA LEU A 412 -12.98 0.56 12.79
C LEU A 412 -13.41 0.97 14.21
N THR A 413 -14.51 1.69 14.35
CA THR A 413 -15.02 2.06 15.67
C THR A 413 -15.24 0.82 16.54
N ALA A 414 -14.58 0.74 17.70
CA ALA A 414 -14.57 -0.39 18.62
C ALA A 414 -14.16 -1.75 18.01
N ILE A 415 -13.42 -1.73 16.91
CA ILE A 415 -12.92 -2.94 16.24
C ILE A 415 -11.43 -2.82 16.02
N ASN A 416 -10.69 -3.84 16.43
CA ASN A 416 -9.27 -3.99 16.17
C ASN A 416 -9.00 -5.41 15.66
N SER A 417 -8.13 -5.51 14.66
CA SER A 417 -7.67 -6.80 14.16
C SER A 417 -6.20 -6.75 13.77
N LEU A 418 -5.55 -7.90 13.82
CA LEU A 418 -4.15 -8.03 13.47
C LEU A 418 -3.91 -9.46 12.94
N ALA A 419 -3.37 -9.58 11.73
CA ALA A 419 -3.06 -10.86 11.12
C ALA A 419 -1.69 -10.82 10.44
N GLY A 420 -0.83 -11.80 10.75
CA GLY A 420 0.54 -11.77 10.27
C GLY A 420 1.42 -12.90 10.73
N VAL A 421 2.73 -12.63 10.70
CA VAL A 421 3.78 -13.57 11.11
C VAL A 421 4.68 -12.94 12.17
N VAL A 422 5.25 -13.78 13.00
CA VAL A 422 6.30 -13.42 13.95
C VAL A 422 7.35 -14.54 14.01
N THR A 423 8.61 -14.15 14.10
CA THR A 423 9.67 -15.10 14.47
C THR A 423 9.85 -15.02 15.98
N ASP A 424 9.65 -16.12 16.70
CA ASP A 424 9.81 -16.17 18.15
C ASP A 424 11.28 -16.08 18.60
N ALA A 425 11.50 -16.07 19.93
CA ALA A 425 12.85 -15.98 20.49
C ALA A 425 13.73 -17.19 20.15
N SER A 426 13.13 -18.33 19.87
CA SER A 426 13.79 -19.58 19.49
C SER A 426 14.12 -19.67 17.99
N GLY A 427 13.64 -18.69 17.18
CA GLY A 427 13.76 -18.69 15.72
C GLY A 427 12.62 -19.43 15.02
N ARG A 428 11.54 -19.85 15.73
CA ARG A 428 10.37 -20.46 15.10
C ARG A 428 9.46 -19.38 14.48
N VAL A 429 8.96 -19.63 13.29
CA VAL A 429 7.99 -18.75 12.64
C VAL A 429 6.58 -19.21 12.98
N LEU A 430 5.79 -18.28 13.52
CA LEU A 430 4.39 -18.46 13.83
C LEU A 430 3.55 -17.58 12.92
N THR A 431 2.39 -18.06 12.49
CA THR A 431 1.32 -17.24 11.93
C THR A 431 0.28 -16.98 13.01
N PHE A 432 -0.41 -15.87 12.91
CA PHE A 432 -1.45 -15.50 13.85
C PHE A 432 -2.50 -14.62 13.22
N ALA A 433 -3.72 -14.71 13.75
CA ALA A 433 -4.79 -13.77 13.50
C ALA A 433 -5.59 -13.52 14.77
N PHE A 434 -5.83 -12.26 15.08
CA PHE A 434 -6.68 -11.81 16.18
C PHE A 434 -7.72 -10.84 15.65
N ILE A 435 -8.98 -11.00 16.06
CA ILE A 435 -10.08 -10.07 15.78
C ILE A 435 -10.76 -9.75 17.12
N SER A 436 -10.86 -8.48 17.44
CA SER A 436 -11.46 -7.92 18.65
C SER A 436 -12.58 -6.96 18.23
N ASN A 437 -13.81 -7.31 18.52
CA ASN A 437 -14.97 -6.45 18.31
C ASN A 437 -15.53 -6.01 19.67
N ASP A 438 -16.30 -4.92 19.70
CA ASP A 438 -16.75 -4.27 20.93
C ASP A 438 -15.59 -3.93 21.88
N ALA A 439 -14.46 -3.57 21.29
CA ALA A 439 -13.22 -3.25 21.99
C ALA A 439 -13.34 -1.97 22.81
N GLY A 440 -12.73 -1.98 23.99
CA GLY A 440 -12.62 -0.79 24.83
C GLY A 440 -11.64 0.24 24.28
N PRO A 441 -11.48 1.40 24.95
CA PRO A 441 -10.66 2.52 24.47
C PRO A 441 -9.19 2.18 24.20
N THR A 442 -8.64 1.18 24.88
CA THR A 442 -7.26 0.70 24.70
C THR A 442 -7.19 -0.63 23.95
N GLY A 443 -8.24 -1.03 23.24
CA GLY A 443 -8.31 -2.30 22.50
C GLY A 443 -7.17 -2.51 21.50
N ARG A 444 -6.69 -1.44 20.86
CA ARG A 444 -5.51 -1.49 19.99
C ARG A 444 -4.24 -1.88 20.76
N LEU A 445 -4.03 -1.36 21.95
CA LEU A 445 -2.89 -1.74 22.79
C LEU A 445 -3.02 -3.15 23.33
N ALA A 446 -4.25 -3.59 23.65
CA ALA A 446 -4.53 -4.93 24.13
C ALA A 446 -4.25 -6.00 23.05
N ILE A 447 -4.64 -5.76 21.79
CA ILE A 447 -4.32 -6.68 20.69
C ILE A 447 -2.82 -6.70 20.36
N ASP A 448 -2.11 -5.57 20.53
CA ASP A 448 -0.67 -5.51 20.40
C ASP A 448 0.04 -6.33 21.50
N ALA A 449 -0.52 -6.34 22.71
CA ALA A 449 0.02 -7.15 23.80
C ALA A 449 -0.10 -8.66 23.50
N LEU A 450 -1.22 -9.11 22.92
CA LEU A 450 -1.37 -10.49 22.46
C LEU A 450 -0.28 -10.86 21.45
N ALA A 451 -0.11 -10.03 20.41
CA ALA A 451 0.88 -10.31 19.37
C ALA A 451 2.32 -10.19 19.89
N GLY A 452 2.57 -9.29 20.86
CA GLY A 452 3.88 -9.08 21.47
C GLY A 452 4.41 -10.31 22.24
N VAL A 453 3.51 -11.01 22.91
CA VAL A 453 3.87 -12.26 23.65
C VAL A 453 4.45 -13.32 22.72
N LEU A 454 3.97 -13.39 21.47
CA LEU A 454 4.41 -14.42 20.53
C LEU A 454 5.92 -14.34 20.24
N ARG A 455 6.50 -13.13 20.27
CA ARG A 455 7.95 -12.95 20.08
C ARG A 455 8.77 -13.48 21.24
N THR A 456 8.29 -13.28 22.47
CA THR A 456 9.02 -13.66 23.69
C THR A 456 8.72 -15.09 24.14
N CYS A 457 7.70 -15.70 23.57
CA CYS A 457 7.28 -17.05 23.88
C CYS A 457 8.35 -18.06 23.39
N GLY A 458 9.36 -18.31 24.23
CA GLY A 458 10.17 -19.51 24.14
C GLY A 458 9.44 -20.69 24.81
N CYS A 459 8.16 -20.89 24.47
CA CYS A 459 7.22 -21.80 25.12
C CYS A 459 7.51 -23.28 24.83
N GLY A 460 8.76 -23.66 24.70
CA GLY A 460 9.22 -25.03 24.73
C GLY A 460 9.09 -25.53 26.16
N GLY A 461 8.44 -26.69 26.38
CA GLY A 461 8.36 -27.35 27.68
C GLY A 461 9.72 -27.76 28.18
#